data_7fe85e9dd66bf24fc966578c7f963cc3
#
_entry.id   7fe85e9dd66bf24fc966578c7f963cc3
#
_cell.length_a   1.000
_cell.length_b   1.000
_cell.length_c   1.000
_cell.angle_alpha   90.00
_cell.angle_beta   90.00
_cell.angle_gamma   90.00
#
_symmetry.space_group_name_H-M   'P 1'
#
loop_
_entity.id
_entity.type
_entity.pdbx_description
1 polymer ?
#
loop_
_entity_poly.entity_id
_entity_poly.type
_entity_poly.pdbx_seq_one_letter_code
_entity_poly.pdbx_strand_id
1 'polypeptide(L)'
;MTQRLRDIVDKLYKPPADGVRQVFALSRGEAEKLPRLPSIAVISITVPERPPASLDGFEHLLRLSLADVDSLNPNLSKRARASLVHAFTADQARAIRSFVEALPSEIASIVAHREGGYSRSCAIVVALHHLYQYRVDFSTSLKRMPR
;
A
#
# COMPACT_ATOMS: atom_id res chain seq x y z
N MET A 1 -16.41 -12.02 -0.39
CA MET A 1 -15.86 -10.67 -0.17
C MET A 1 -16.25 -10.17 1.20
N THR A 2 -15.30 -9.68 1.98
CA THR A 2 -15.58 -9.15 3.31
C THR A 2 -16.28 -7.80 3.23
N GLN A 3 -16.95 -7.39 4.32
CA GLN A 3 -17.57 -6.06 4.37
C GLN A 3 -16.52 -4.96 4.20
N ARG A 4 -15.35 -5.13 4.81
CA ARG A 4 -14.25 -4.17 4.66
C ARG A 4 -13.86 -3.98 3.20
N LEU A 5 -13.72 -5.08 2.47
CA LEU A 5 -13.33 -5.00 1.06
C LEU A 5 -14.44 -4.39 0.20
N ARG A 6 -15.69 -4.70 0.49
CA ARG A 6 -16.83 -4.07 -0.20
C ARG A 6 -16.84 -2.57 -0.01
N ASP A 7 -16.59 -2.11 1.22
CA ASP A 7 -16.55 -0.68 1.52
C ASP A 7 -15.43 0.01 0.75
N ILE A 8 -14.27 -0.64 0.67
CA ILE A 8 -13.14 -0.10 -0.08
C ILE A 8 -13.47 -0.04 -1.57
N VAL A 9 -14.03 -1.11 -2.12
CA VAL A 9 -14.41 -1.16 -3.54
C VAL A 9 -15.42 -0.05 -3.86
N ASP A 10 -16.41 0.17 -2.99
CA ASP A 10 -17.36 1.26 -3.19
C ASP A 10 -16.67 2.62 -3.25
N LYS A 11 -15.69 2.85 -2.37
CA LYS A 11 -14.91 4.09 -2.38
C LYS A 11 -14.04 4.23 -3.62
N LEU A 12 -13.56 3.12 -4.17
CA LEU A 12 -12.77 3.13 -5.39
C LEU A 12 -13.62 3.51 -6.61
N TYR A 13 -14.87 3.03 -6.66
CA TYR A 13 -15.80 3.41 -7.72
C TYR A 13 -16.30 4.84 -7.60
N LYS A 14 -16.40 5.35 -6.38
CA LYS A 14 -16.93 6.68 -6.10
C LYS A 14 -15.95 7.47 -5.23
N PRO A 15 -14.79 7.83 -5.80
CA PRO A 15 -13.82 8.60 -5.03
C PRO A 15 -14.35 10.00 -4.71
N PRO A 16 -13.86 10.64 -3.63
CA PRO A 16 -14.24 12.02 -3.34
C PRO A 16 -13.90 12.95 -4.49
N ALA A 17 -14.76 13.92 -4.73
CA ALA A 17 -14.64 14.84 -5.86
C ALA A 17 -13.81 16.08 -5.55
N ASP A 18 -13.07 16.08 -4.45
CA ASP A 18 -12.31 17.25 -3.97
C ASP A 18 -10.88 17.32 -4.53
N GLY A 19 -10.51 16.41 -5.42
CA GLY A 19 -9.17 16.37 -5.99
C GLY A 19 -8.12 15.76 -5.09
N VAL A 20 -8.46 15.34 -3.90
CA VAL A 20 -7.54 14.70 -2.96
C VAL A 20 -7.59 13.19 -3.17
N ARG A 21 -6.42 12.59 -3.46
CA ARG A 21 -6.35 11.15 -3.62
C ARG A 21 -6.59 10.43 -2.30
N GLN A 22 -7.19 9.26 -2.39
CA GLN A 22 -7.37 8.38 -1.24
C GLN A 22 -6.37 7.23 -1.31
N VAL A 23 -5.92 6.75 -0.15
CA VAL A 23 -4.88 5.72 -0.06
C VAL A 23 -5.38 4.59 0.83
N PHE A 24 -5.17 3.35 0.40
CA PHE A 24 -5.61 2.17 1.15
C PHE A 24 -4.46 1.20 1.34
N ALA A 25 -4.40 0.59 2.53
CA ALA A 25 -3.49 -0.52 2.82
C ALA A 25 -4.28 -1.83 2.80
N LEU A 26 -3.86 -2.76 1.96
CA LEU A 26 -4.56 -4.02 1.74
C LEU A 26 -3.62 -5.20 1.90
N SER A 27 -4.21 -6.38 2.14
CA SER A 27 -3.50 -7.63 2.00
C SER A 27 -3.37 -7.99 0.51
N ARG A 28 -2.49 -8.95 0.22
CA ARG A 28 -2.33 -9.44 -1.16
C ARG A 28 -3.66 -9.95 -1.72
N GLY A 29 -4.37 -10.80 -0.95
CA GLY A 29 -5.63 -11.37 -1.43
C GLY A 29 -6.69 -10.32 -1.70
N GLU A 30 -6.74 -9.27 -0.88
CA GLU A 30 -7.67 -8.17 -1.11
C GLU A 30 -7.32 -7.39 -2.37
N ALA A 31 -6.03 -7.11 -2.56
CA ALA A 31 -5.57 -6.36 -3.73
C ALA A 31 -5.86 -7.11 -5.03
N GLU A 32 -5.69 -8.43 -5.03
CA GLU A 32 -5.95 -9.26 -6.21
C GLU A 32 -7.41 -9.27 -6.63
N LYS A 33 -8.32 -8.99 -5.68
CA LYS A 33 -9.76 -8.96 -5.93
C LYS A 33 -10.31 -7.61 -6.35
N LEU A 34 -9.47 -6.59 -6.40
CA LEU A 34 -9.93 -5.24 -6.74
C LEU A 34 -10.36 -5.13 -8.20
N PRO A 35 -11.34 -4.24 -8.51
CA PRO A 35 -11.66 -3.94 -9.88
C PRO A 35 -10.47 -3.26 -10.57
N ARG A 36 -10.24 -3.58 -11.84
CA ARG A 36 -9.11 -3.03 -12.61
C ARG A 36 -9.51 -1.67 -13.21
N LEU A 37 -9.75 -0.70 -12.35
CA LEU A 37 -10.15 0.64 -12.76
C LEU A 37 -8.93 1.47 -13.18
N PRO A 38 -9.06 2.29 -14.23
CA PRO A 38 -7.95 3.14 -14.66
C PRO A 38 -7.60 4.25 -13.69
N SER A 39 -8.46 4.51 -12.72
CA SER A 39 -8.23 5.53 -11.69
C SER A 39 -7.44 5.02 -10.48
N ILE A 40 -7.01 3.75 -10.48
CA ILE A 40 -6.31 3.12 -9.37
C ILE A 40 -4.85 2.89 -9.73
N ALA A 41 -3.94 3.32 -8.84
CA ALA A 41 -2.53 2.96 -8.89
C ALA A 41 -2.22 1.98 -7.76
N VAL A 42 -1.36 1.00 -8.00
CA VAL A 42 -1.05 -0.05 -7.03
C VAL A 42 0.44 -0.06 -6.74
N ILE A 43 0.78 -0.11 -5.45
CA ILE A 43 2.14 -0.37 -4.98
C ILE A 43 2.14 -1.76 -4.37
N SER A 44 2.81 -2.69 -5.04
CA SER A 44 2.82 -4.10 -4.68
C SER A 44 4.12 -4.45 -3.99
N ILE A 45 4.06 -4.86 -2.73
CA ILE A 45 5.22 -5.27 -1.95
C ILE A 45 5.13 -6.77 -1.72
N THR A 46 6.12 -7.50 -2.26
CA THR A 46 6.20 -8.94 -2.10
C THR A 46 7.55 -9.33 -1.53
N VAL A 47 7.66 -10.56 -1.06
CA VAL A 47 8.94 -11.11 -0.61
C VAL A 47 9.58 -11.88 -1.76
N PRO A 48 10.94 -11.95 -1.81
CA PRO A 48 11.61 -12.60 -2.95
C PRO A 48 11.25 -14.07 -3.13
N GLU A 49 10.88 -14.76 -2.05
CA GLU A 49 10.59 -16.19 -2.05
C GLU A 49 9.22 -16.53 -2.63
N ARG A 50 8.38 -15.52 -2.85
CA ARG A 50 7.00 -15.76 -3.31
C ARG A 50 6.81 -15.22 -4.73
N PRO A 51 5.88 -15.83 -5.48
CA PRO A 51 5.56 -15.31 -6.80
C PRO A 51 4.91 -13.92 -6.68
N PRO A 52 5.01 -13.11 -7.73
CA PRO A 52 4.34 -11.80 -7.75
C PRO A 52 2.84 -11.93 -7.56
N ALA A 53 2.22 -10.92 -6.97
CA ALA A 53 0.77 -10.86 -6.85
C ALA A 53 0.13 -10.78 -8.23
N SER A 54 -1.07 -11.34 -8.36
CA SER A 54 -1.82 -11.36 -9.62
C SER A 54 -2.56 -10.04 -9.78
N LEU A 55 -1.90 -9.08 -10.41
CA LEU A 55 -2.37 -7.70 -10.55
C LEU A 55 -2.44 -7.27 -12.02
N ASP A 56 -2.61 -8.21 -12.92
CA ASP A 56 -2.75 -7.90 -14.34
C ASP A 56 -3.97 -7.03 -14.58
N GLY A 57 -3.84 -6.07 -15.47
CA GLY A 57 -4.92 -5.14 -15.81
C GLY A 57 -4.81 -3.77 -15.18
N PHE A 58 -3.96 -3.60 -14.17
CA PHE A 58 -3.66 -2.26 -13.64
C PHE A 58 -2.63 -1.58 -14.52
N GLU A 59 -2.92 -0.37 -14.97
CA GLU A 59 -1.99 0.40 -15.82
C GLU A 59 -0.83 0.99 -15.01
N HIS A 60 -1.11 1.38 -13.76
CA HIS A 60 -0.12 2.02 -12.90
C HIS A 60 0.20 1.10 -11.74
N LEU A 61 1.33 0.41 -11.86
CA LEU A 61 1.72 -0.64 -10.91
C LEU A 61 3.21 -0.53 -10.64
N LEU A 62 3.55 -0.32 -9.38
CA LEU A 62 4.94 -0.37 -8.90
C LEU A 62 5.12 -1.65 -8.10
N ARG A 63 6.09 -2.49 -8.48
CA ARG A 63 6.41 -3.72 -7.76
C ARG A 63 7.73 -3.55 -7.01
N LEU A 64 7.70 -3.86 -5.71
CA LEU A 64 8.88 -3.87 -4.86
C LEU A 64 9.02 -5.26 -4.23
N SER A 65 10.24 -5.77 -4.23
CA SER A 65 10.55 -7.04 -3.59
C SER A 65 11.42 -6.77 -2.37
N LEU A 66 10.90 -7.09 -1.20
CA LEU A 66 11.54 -6.78 0.08
C LEU A 66 11.63 -8.05 0.93
N ALA A 67 12.81 -8.32 1.47
CA ALA A 67 12.96 -9.40 2.43
C ALA A 67 12.18 -9.07 3.70
N ASP A 68 11.58 -10.11 4.30
CA ASP A 68 10.90 -9.96 5.58
C ASP A 68 11.93 -10.01 6.70
N VAL A 69 12.33 -8.85 7.18
CA VAL A 69 13.36 -8.73 8.21
C VAL A 69 12.91 -9.34 9.54
N ASP A 70 11.62 -9.24 9.84
CA ASP A 70 11.09 -9.73 11.11
C ASP A 70 11.17 -11.25 11.25
N SER A 71 11.13 -11.99 10.15
CA SER A 71 11.19 -13.45 10.19
C SER A 71 12.60 -13.98 10.24
N LEU A 72 13.62 -13.15 10.01
CA LEU A 72 15.00 -13.62 9.87
C LEU A 72 15.75 -13.72 11.19
N ASN A 73 15.46 -12.86 12.15
CA ASN A 73 16.22 -12.84 13.41
C ASN A 73 15.42 -12.15 14.52
N PRO A 74 15.00 -12.90 15.57
CA PRO A 74 14.27 -12.30 16.69
C PRO A 74 15.03 -11.19 17.41
N ASN A 75 16.35 -11.27 17.41
CA ASN A 75 17.17 -10.24 18.07
C ASN A 75 17.24 -8.94 17.30
N LEU A 76 16.94 -8.98 16.00
CA LEU A 76 16.85 -7.79 15.18
C LEU A 76 15.50 -7.12 15.26
N SER A 77 14.51 -7.76 15.86
CA SER A 77 13.13 -7.27 15.82
C SER A 77 12.97 -5.91 16.49
N LYS A 78 13.72 -5.63 17.56
CA LYS A 78 13.68 -4.31 18.20
C LYS A 78 14.19 -3.21 17.29
N ARG A 79 15.32 -3.45 16.62
CA ARG A 79 15.86 -2.51 15.64
C ARG A 79 14.98 -2.41 14.43
N ALA A 80 14.47 -3.55 13.96
CA ALA A 80 13.57 -3.58 12.82
C ALA A 80 12.30 -2.79 13.10
N ARG A 81 11.73 -2.92 14.30
CA ARG A 81 10.55 -2.16 14.70
C ARG A 81 10.83 -0.68 14.82
N ALA A 82 11.95 -0.31 15.44
CA ALA A 82 12.36 1.09 15.52
C ALA A 82 12.63 1.67 14.15
N SER A 83 13.04 0.81 13.20
CA SER A 83 13.34 1.19 11.81
C SER A 83 12.18 0.93 10.85
N LEU A 84 11.00 0.53 11.35
CA LEU A 84 9.86 0.28 10.44
C LEU A 84 9.48 1.54 9.67
N VAL A 85 9.72 2.70 10.25
CA VAL A 85 9.57 3.96 9.54
C VAL A 85 10.60 4.06 8.42
N HIS A 86 11.71 3.31 8.54
CA HIS A 86 12.78 3.22 7.56
C HIS A 86 12.86 1.82 6.96
N ALA A 87 11.70 1.13 6.88
CA ALA A 87 11.61 -0.23 6.35
C ALA A 87 12.02 -0.33 4.89
N PHE A 88 12.11 0.81 4.22
CA PHE A 88 12.51 0.90 2.83
C PHE A 88 13.88 1.54 2.73
N THR A 89 14.70 1.03 1.79
CA THR A 89 15.97 1.69 1.47
C THR A 89 15.69 3.07 0.86
N ALA A 90 16.73 3.90 0.80
CA ALA A 90 16.62 5.21 0.15
C ALA A 90 16.17 5.07 -1.30
N ASP A 91 16.67 4.05 -2.00
CA ASP A 91 16.28 3.79 -3.39
C ASP A 91 14.82 3.39 -3.51
N GLN A 92 14.34 2.54 -2.60
CA GLN A 92 12.94 2.12 -2.59
C GLN A 92 12.00 3.28 -2.26
N ALA A 93 12.36 4.10 -1.28
CA ALA A 93 11.60 5.29 -0.94
C ALA A 93 11.55 6.25 -2.12
N ARG A 94 12.67 6.43 -2.81
CA ARG A 94 12.72 7.28 -4.01
C ARG A 94 11.85 6.71 -5.12
N ALA A 95 11.86 5.39 -5.30
CA ALA A 95 11.01 4.73 -6.31
C ALA A 95 9.53 4.96 -6.02
N ILE A 96 9.12 4.85 -4.76
CA ILE A 96 7.73 5.11 -4.36
C ILE A 96 7.36 6.56 -4.66
N ARG A 97 8.19 7.51 -4.27
CA ARG A 97 7.92 8.92 -4.50
C ARG A 97 7.87 9.25 -5.99
N SER A 98 8.82 8.76 -6.76
CA SER A 98 8.84 8.99 -8.21
C SER A 98 7.61 8.41 -8.88
N PHE A 99 7.19 7.22 -8.46
CA PHE A 99 5.99 6.60 -8.99
C PHE A 99 4.74 7.45 -8.72
N VAL A 100 4.59 7.88 -7.46
CA VAL A 100 3.41 8.67 -7.06
C VAL A 100 3.41 10.03 -7.74
N GLU A 101 4.56 10.69 -7.80
CA GLU A 101 4.65 12.03 -8.37
C GLU A 101 4.48 12.04 -9.89
N ALA A 102 4.72 10.91 -10.55
CA ALA A 102 4.52 10.77 -11.98
C ALA A 102 3.11 10.33 -12.37
N LEU A 103 2.25 10.03 -11.41
CA LEU A 103 0.89 9.56 -11.71
C LEU A 103 0.05 10.67 -12.37
N PRO A 104 -0.75 10.32 -13.39
CA PRO A 104 -1.66 11.28 -13.99
C PRO A 104 -2.70 11.79 -13.00
N SER A 105 -3.25 12.96 -13.27
CA SER A 105 -4.23 13.59 -12.37
C SER A 105 -5.54 12.80 -12.25
N GLU A 106 -5.87 11.96 -13.22
CA GLU A 106 -7.05 11.11 -13.16
C GLU A 106 -6.92 9.96 -12.17
N ILE A 107 -5.73 9.69 -11.63
CA ILE A 107 -5.58 8.68 -10.58
C ILE A 107 -6.15 9.24 -9.29
N ALA A 108 -7.26 8.67 -8.85
CA ALA A 108 -7.96 9.09 -7.64
C ALA A 108 -7.58 8.28 -6.41
N SER A 109 -7.05 7.06 -6.61
CA SER A 109 -6.82 6.13 -5.51
C SER A 109 -5.48 5.41 -5.67
N ILE A 110 -4.78 5.26 -4.54
CA ILE A 110 -3.53 4.49 -4.48
C ILE A 110 -3.74 3.37 -3.48
N VAL A 111 -3.41 2.15 -3.88
CA VAL A 111 -3.53 0.97 -3.05
C VAL A 111 -2.14 0.42 -2.81
N ALA A 112 -1.78 0.21 -1.55
CA ALA A 112 -0.52 -0.45 -1.17
C ALA A 112 -0.85 -1.79 -0.53
N HIS A 113 -0.20 -2.86 -0.98
CA HIS A 113 -0.38 -4.16 -0.37
C HIS A 113 0.97 -4.84 -0.12
N ARG A 114 0.97 -5.79 0.82
CA ARG A 114 2.12 -6.65 1.06
C ARG A 114 1.68 -8.07 1.36
N GLU A 115 2.67 -8.98 1.44
CA GLU A 115 2.44 -10.36 1.83
C GLU A 115 2.06 -10.45 3.32
N GLY A 116 0.89 -10.97 3.62
CA GLY A 116 0.50 -11.45 4.94
C GLY A 116 0.39 -10.45 6.10
N GLY A 117 0.89 -9.24 5.99
CA GLY A 117 0.85 -8.31 7.10
C GLY A 117 0.56 -6.90 6.66
N TYR A 118 0.27 -6.04 7.64
CA TYR A 118 -0.15 -4.67 7.33
C TYR A 118 0.94 -3.63 7.53
N SER A 119 2.03 -3.96 8.25
CA SER A 119 2.97 -2.94 8.73
C SER A 119 3.63 -2.13 7.61
N ARG A 120 4.09 -2.77 6.53
CA ARG A 120 4.74 -2.04 5.43
C ARG A 120 3.76 -1.29 4.56
N SER A 121 2.62 -1.89 4.24
CA SER A 121 1.59 -1.19 3.48
C SER A 121 1.02 -0.03 4.27
N CYS A 122 0.85 -0.17 5.60
CA CYS A 122 0.44 0.92 6.45
C CYS A 122 1.49 2.03 6.51
N ALA A 123 2.78 1.67 6.54
CA ALA A 123 3.86 2.66 6.53
C ALA A 123 3.82 3.51 5.26
N ILE A 124 3.56 2.89 4.11
CA ILE A 124 3.41 3.63 2.85
C ILE A 124 2.22 4.58 2.93
N VAL A 125 1.08 4.10 3.41
CA VAL A 125 -0.14 4.89 3.50
C VAL A 125 0.08 6.12 4.39
N VAL A 126 0.70 5.92 5.55
CA VAL A 126 1.02 7.03 6.46
C VAL A 126 1.99 8.01 5.82
N ALA A 127 3.02 7.51 5.15
CA ALA A 127 4.00 8.36 4.48
C ALA A 127 3.36 9.23 3.39
N LEU A 128 2.49 8.64 2.58
CA LEU A 128 1.80 9.38 1.52
C LEU A 128 0.85 10.42 2.09
N HIS A 129 0.21 10.11 3.22
CA HIS A 129 -0.61 11.09 3.91
C HIS A 129 0.24 12.29 4.38
N HIS A 130 1.38 12.04 4.99
CA HIS A 130 2.25 13.11 5.48
C HIS A 130 2.89 13.93 4.35
N LEU A 131 3.33 13.25 3.29
CA LEU A 131 4.04 13.92 2.20
C LEU A 131 3.12 14.70 1.26
N TYR A 132 1.93 14.16 1.00
CA TYR A 132 1.06 14.70 -0.05
C TYR A 132 -0.33 15.07 0.44
N GLN A 133 -0.61 14.92 1.74
CA GLN A 133 -1.90 15.19 2.34
C GLN A 133 -3.03 14.36 1.73
N TYR A 134 -2.71 13.15 1.27
CA TYR A 134 -3.70 12.24 0.72
C TYR A 134 -4.63 11.72 1.81
N ARG A 135 -5.86 11.43 1.44
CA ARG A 135 -6.89 10.97 2.37
C ARG A 135 -6.65 9.51 2.75
N VAL A 136 -6.60 9.24 4.04
CA VAL A 136 -6.46 7.89 4.58
C VAL A 136 -7.69 7.56 5.38
N ASP A 137 -8.23 6.35 5.18
CA ASP A 137 -9.31 5.86 6.00
C ASP A 137 -8.71 5.19 7.24
N PHE A 138 -8.46 6.00 8.26
CA PHE A 138 -7.88 5.50 9.50
C PHE A 138 -8.77 4.47 10.20
N SER A 139 -10.08 4.51 9.97
CA SER A 139 -10.97 3.53 10.59
C SER A 139 -10.77 2.13 10.03
N THR A 140 -10.36 2.00 8.76
CA THR A 140 -10.03 0.71 8.18
C THR A 140 -8.59 0.30 8.42
N SER A 141 -7.65 1.25 8.37
CA SER A 141 -6.23 0.97 8.49
C SER A 141 -5.77 0.80 9.93
N LEU A 142 -6.16 1.73 10.81
CA LEU A 142 -5.68 1.76 12.19
C LEU A 142 -6.34 0.74 13.09
N LYS A 143 -7.56 0.33 12.80
CA LYS A 143 -8.23 -0.71 13.59
C LYS A 143 -7.48 -2.04 13.60
N ARG A 144 -6.65 -2.27 12.60
CA ARG A 144 -5.91 -3.51 12.46
C ARG A 144 -4.47 -3.42 12.91
N MET A 145 -4.04 -2.23 13.32
CA MET A 145 -2.68 -2.05 13.83
C MET A 145 -2.67 -2.33 15.31
N PRO A 146 -1.70 -3.13 15.80
CA PRO A 146 -1.56 -3.32 17.24
C PRO A 146 -1.17 -1.99 17.89
N ARG A 147 -1.75 -1.75 19.02
CA ARG A 147 -1.44 -0.57 19.81
C ARG A 147 -0.30 -0.84 20.76
#